data_738c8921770c2d40b242ed1b31203619
#
_entry.id   738c8921770c2d40b242ed1b31203619
#
_cell.length_a   1.000
_cell.length_b   1.000
_cell.length_c   1.000
_cell.angle_alpha   90.00
_cell.angle_beta   90.00
_cell.angle_gamma   90.00
#
_symmetry.space_group_name_H-M   'P 1'
#
loop_
_entity.id
_entity.type
_entity.pdbx_description
1 polymer ?
#
loop_
_entity_poly.entity_id
_entity_poly.type
_entity_poly.pdbx_seq_one_letter_code
_entity_poly.pdbx_strand_id
1 'polypeptide(L)'
;MKMIFKMAWRNIWRSKRRSIITISSIFFAVFFAVFARSFQIGVYNKMIANMVGMYTGYLQIHQNGFWEEQSIDNSFIPDQSVLDLLHDNKDITDFNERLESFALTASDNLTKGAIIMGVNLEKEDGLMDLSPKLISGEFPAHTSSSLLISEGLASYYNMSVGDSLILLGQGYHGASANGIFPVSGILKFPMPNLNDRLVLMPILAAQELYAAPERLTSLVLQIDKPEKLNKLKKYISKKLDLEKYELLDWKSLLPELVQTIQADSAGGVIIIGVLYMIISFGILGTLLMMTAERMREFGILISIGMRKSKLILTLIMESLFMGILASIIGISVVSPVRYYFNRNPIRLEDQAAESIEAFGFEPVIPASLDMDIAMNHAGIVLLIVLICTIYPIVTILRLKPVKAMRT
;
A
#
# COMPACT_ATOMS: atom_id res chain seq x y z
N MET A 1 -42.19 -15.53 -9.01
CA MET A 1 -41.01 -14.67 -9.05
C MET A 1 -40.87 -13.85 -10.32
N LYS A 2 -40.95 -14.43 -11.54
CA LYS A 2 -40.85 -13.68 -12.82
C LYS A 2 -41.73 -12.42 -12.94
N MET A 3 -42.97 -12.48 -12.42
CA MET A 3 -43.92 -11.35 -12.47
C MET A 3 -43.48 -10.17 -11.60
N ILE A 4 -42.92 -10.42 -10.39
CA ILE A 4 -42.44 -9.37 -9.47
C ILE A 4 -41.22 -8.67 -10.05
N PHE A 5 -40.32 -9.43 -10.63
CA PHE A 5 -39.12 -8.92 -11.31
C PHE A 5 -39.50 -7.98 -12.47
N LYS A 6 -40.45 -8.42 -13.33
CA LYS A 6 -40.93 -7.61 -14.47
C LYS A 6 -41.66 -6.33 -13.99
N MET A 7 -42.41 -6.44 -12.88
CA MET A 7 -43.09 -5.28 -12.27
C MET A 7 -42.08 -4.27 -11.73
N ALA A 8 -41.09 -4.72 -10.96
CA ALA A 8 -40.05 -3.86 -10.40
C ALA A 8 -39.27 -3.11 -11.49
N TRP A 9 -38.84 -3.83 -12.52
CA TRP A 9 -38.14 -3.23 -13.67
C TRP A 9 -39.00 -2.19 -14.40
N ARG A 10 -40.28 -2.49 -14.65
CA ARG A 10 -41.20 -1.58 -15.34
C ARG A 10 -41.52 -0.34 -14.50
N ASN A 11 -41.52 -0.47 -13.19
CA ASN A 11 -41.77 0.65 -12.29
C ASN A 11 -40.65 1.69 -12.32
N ILE A 12 -39.39 1.27 -12.43
CA ILE A 12 -38.25 2.18 -12.55
C ILE A 12 -38.41 3.09 -13.76
N TRP A 13 -38.83 2.54 -14.90
CA TRP A 13 -38.98 3.29 -16.15
C TRP A 13 -40.29 4.09 -16.23
N ARG A 14 -41.29 3.75 -15.42
CA ARG A 14 -42.56 4.49 -15.37
C ARG A 14 -42.40 5.86 -14.70
N SER A 15 -41.55 5.97 -13.68
CA SER A 15 -41.29 7.21 -12.92
C SER A 15 -39.87 7.73 -13.18
N LYS A 16 -39.51 8.00 -14.44
CA LYS A 16 -38.15 8.31 -14.91
C LYS A 16 -37.44 9.37 -14.07
N ARG A 17 -38.09 10.52 -13.85
CA ARG A 17 -37.49 11.66 -13.12
C ARG A 17 -36.98 11.26 -11.74
N ARG A 18 -37.75 10.48 -10.98
CA ARG A 18 -37.41 10.05 -9.60
C ARG A 18 -36.34 8.95 -9.60
N SER A 19 -36.53 7.96 -10.48
CA SER A 19 -35.55 6.89 -10.64
C SER A 19 -34.18 7.45 -11.01
N ILE A 20 -34.12 8.45 -11.89
CA ILE A 20 -32.88 9.15 -12.24
C ILE A 20 -32.28 9.84 -11.02
N ILE A 21 -33.08 10.57 -10.21
CA ILE A 21 -32.55 11.23 -9.00
C ILE A 21 -31.97 10.20 -8.02
N THR A 22 -32.68 9.09 -7.77
CA THR A 22 -32.20 8.02 -6.88
C THR A 22 -30.94 7.35 -7.44
N ILE A 23 -30.94 7.00 -8.73
CA ILE A 23 -29.78 6.40 -9.41
C ILE A 23 -28.59 7.37 -9.37
N SER A 24 -28.80 8.66 -9.61
CA SER A 24 -27.73 9.67 -9.54
C SER A 24 -27.17 9.79 -8.13
N SER A 25 -28.00 9.79 -7.10
CA SER A 25 -27.52 9.83 -5.70
C SER A 25 -26.64 8.62 -5.37
N ILE A 26 -27.08 7.42 -5.77
CA ILE A 26 -26.31 6.18 -5.56
C ILE A 26 -25.06 6.16 -6.44
N PHE A 27 -25.14 6.63 -7.67
CA PHE A 27 -23.99 6.78 -8.59
C PHE A 27 -22.89 7.65 -7.97
N PHE A 28 -23.25 8.85 -7.49
CA PHE A 28 -22.28 9.73 -6.85
C PHE A 28 -21.69 9.14 -5.58
N ALA A 29 -22.49 8.36 -4.82
CA ALA A 29 -21.99 7.61 -3.68
C ALA A 29 -20.85 6.68 -4.05
N VAL A 30 -21.08 5.81 -5.03
CA VAL A 30 -20.10 4.83 -5.48
C VAL A 30 -18.91 5.54 -6.14
N PHE A 31 -19.18 6.52 -7.01
CA PHE A 31 -18.14 7.27 -7.71
C PHE A 31 -17.16 7.92 -6.74
N PHE A 32 -17.64 8.78 -5.81
CA PHE A 32 -16.76 9.50 -4.89
C PHE A 32 -16.08 8.59 -3.87
N ALA A 33 -16.76 7.54 -3.37
CA ALA A 33 -16.14 6.62 -2.44
C ALA A 33 -15.01 5.82 -3.10
N VAL A 34 -15.24 5.28 -4.30
CA VAL A 34 -14.21 4.55 -5.06
C VAL A 34 -13.09 5.49 -5.50
N PHE A 35 -13.42 6.70 -5.95
CA PHE A 35 -12.44 7.72 -6.33
C PHE A 35 -11.50 8.04 -5.17
N ALA A 36 -12.03 8.53 -4.05
CA ALA A 36 -11.24 8.92 -2.88
C ALA A 36 -10.38 7.76 -2.36
N ARG A 37 -10.98 6.57 -2.20
CA ARG A 37 -10.25 5.41 -1.68
C ARG A 37 -9.16 4.92 -2.63
N SER A 38 -9.38 5.02 -3.94
CA SER A 38 -8.37 4.62 -4.94
C SER A 38 -7.13 5.50 -4.90
N PHE A 39 -7.28 6.81 -4.70
CA PHE A 39 -6.14 7.71 -4.52
C PHE A 39 -5.42 7.44 -3.20
N GLN A 40 -6.15 7.27 -2.11
CA GLN A 40 -5.55 6.98 -0.81
C GLN A 40 -4.72 5.68 -0.86
N ILE A 41 -5.28 4.59 -1.40
CA ILE A 41 -4.56 3.32 -1.54
C ILE A 41 -3.42 3.43 -2.56
N GLY A 42 -3.60 4.23 -3.61
CA GLY A 42 -2.55 4.50 -4.59
C GLY A 42 -1.32 5.13 -3.94
N VAL A 43 -1.52 6.13 -3.09
CA VAL A 43 -0.45 6.75 -2.31
C VAL A 43 0.24 5.73 -1.39
N TYR A 44 -0.53 4.91 -0.65
CA TYR A 44 0.07 3.88 0.21
C TYR A 44 0.90 2.87 -0.58
N ASN A 45 0.39 2.40 -1.71
CA ASN A 45 1.13 1.47 -2.57
C ASN A 45 2.43 2.09 -3.08
N LYS A 46 2.43 3.39 -3.40
CA LYS A 46 3.63 4.10 -3.83
C LYS A 46 4.62 4.28 -2.68
N MET A 47 4.14 4.66 -1.48
CA MET A 47 4.98 4.76 -0.28
C MET A 47 5.65 3.41 0.04
N ILE A 48 4.86 2.33 0.04
CA ILE A 48 5.39 0.97 0.28
C ILE A 48 6.42 0.61 -0.80
N ALA A 49 6.10 0.81 -2.09
CA ALA A 49 7.00 0.46 -3.18
C ALA A 49 8.32 1.25 -3.11
N ASN A 50 8.26 2.53 -2.77
CA ASN A 50 9.45 3.36 -2.60
C ASN A 50 10.33 2.84 -1.44
N MET A 51 9.74 2.62 -0.25
CA MET A 51 10.51 2.17 0.92
C MET A 51 11.08 0.77 0.74
N VAL A 52 10.25 -0.15 0.21
CA VAL A 52 10.67 -1.54 -0.05
C VAL A 52 11.74 -1.61 -1.14
N GLY A 53 11.55 -0.88 -2.24
CA GLY A 53 12.50 -0.87 -3.35
C GLY A 53 13.79 -0.09 -3.07
N MET A 54 13.78 0.84 -2.09
CA MET A 54 14.99 1.61 -1.76
C MET A 54 15.92 0.93 -0.76
N TYR A 55 15.40 0.03 0.09
CA TYR A 55 16.21 -0.49 1.18
C TYR A 55 15.84 -1.90 1.63
N THR A 56 14.60 -2.12 2.05
CA THR A 56 14.25 -3.34 2.80
C THR A 56 13.97 -4.57 1.96
N GLY A 57 13.59 -4.42 0.68
CA GLY A 57 12.95 -5.51 -0.05
C GLY A 57 11.60 -5.91 0.58
N TYR A 58 10.93 -6.89 -0.01
CA TYR A 58 9.63 -7.36 0.49
C TYR A 58 9.73 -8.38 1.62
N LEU A 59 10.77 -9.21 1.60
CA LEU A 59 11.09 -10.22 2.60
C LEU A 59 12.58 -10.23 2.88
N GLN A 60 12.95 -10.47 4.12
CA GLN A 60 14.34 -10.70 4.53
C GLN A 60 14.45 -11.94 5.39
N ILE A 61 15.55 -12.66 5.25
CA ILE A 61 15.95 -13.76 6.12
C ILE A 61 17.18 -13.30 6.90
N HIS A 62 17.09 -13.43 8.21
CA HIS A 62 18.17 -13.14 9.16
C HIS A 62 18.45 -14.36 10.04
N GLN A 63 19.55 -14.35 10.78
CA GLN A 63 19.67 -15.22 11.94
C GLN A 63 18.66 -14.77 13.01
N ASN A 64 18.07 -15.74 13.69
CA ASN A 64 17.09 -15.47 14.72
C ASN A 64 17.66 -14.52 15.82
N GLY A 65 16.93 -13.43 16.13
CA GLY A 65 17.34 -12.39 17.06
C GLY A 65 18.19 -11.26 16.45
N PHE A 66 18.58 -11.34 15.18
CA PHE A 66 19.36 -10.25 14.56
C PHE A 66 18.57 -8.95 14.52
N TRP A 67 17.30 -8.99 14.18
CA TRP A 67 16.50 -7.77 14.02
C TRP A 67 16.31 -6.99 15.32
N GLU A 68 16.23 -7.69 16.44
CA GLU A 68 16.09 -7.03 17.76
C GLU A 68 17.40 -6.39 18.24
N GLU A 69 18.53 -7.06 18.06
CA GLU A 69 19.83 -6.62 18.57
C GLU A 69 20.65 -5.83 17.55
N GLN A 70 20.45 -6.08 16.26
CA GLN A 70 21.21 -5.51 15.12
C GLN A 70 22.72 -5.61 15.31
N SER A 71 23.16 -6.70 15.92
CA SER A 71 24.56 -6.98 16.21
C SER A 71 25.16 -7.83 15.11
N ILE A 72 26.40 -7.51 14.71
CA ILE A 72 27.16 -8.33 13.75
C ILE A 72 27.44 -9.74 14.31
N ASP A 73 27.40 -9.94 15.63
CA ASP A 73 27.55 -11.25 16.26
C ASP A 73 26.39 -12.20 15.90
N ASN A 74 25.22 -11.66 15.56
CA ASN A 74 24.06 -12.38 15.03
C ASN A 74 24.10 -12.50 13.49
N SER A 75 25.27 -12.37 12.87
CA SER A 75 25.47 -12.69 11.46
C SER A 75 25.56 -14.21 11.25
N PHE A 76 25.23 -14.67 10.08
CA PHE A 76 25.18 -16.10 9.74
C PHE A 76 25.88 -16.42 8.42
N ILE A 77 26.29 -17.68 8.28
CA ILE A 77 26.68 -18.24 6.98
C ILE A 77 25.44 -18.99 6.48
N PRO A 78 24.92 -18.66 5.29
CA PRO A 78 23.69 -19.28 4.79
C PRO A 78 23.93 -20.78 4.53
N ASP A 79 23.01 -21.61 5.03
CA ASP A 79 23.03 -23.03 4.72
C ASP A 79 22.69 -23.25 3.23
N GLN A 80 23.32 -24.23 2.58
CA GLN A 80 23.05 -24.55 1.18
C GLN A 80 21.55 -24.85 0.95
N SER A 81 20.87 -25.45 1.91
CA SER A 81 19.43 -25.73 1.85
C SER A 81 18.57 -24.48 1.77
N VAL A 82 19.02 -23.36 2.37
CA VAL A 82 18.34 -22.05 2.28
C VAL A 82 18.56 -21.45 0.89
N LEU A 83 19.77 -21.49 0.38
CA LEU A 83 20.11 -20.99 -0.97
C LEU A 83 19.33 -21.79 -2.04
N ASP A 84 19.29 -23.11 -1.94
CA ASP A 84 18.53 -23.98 -2.85
C ASP A 84 17.03 -23.68 -2.77
N LEU A 85 16.48 -23.47 -1.57
CA LEU A 85 15.07 -23.08 -1.38
C LEU A 85 14.71 -21.77 -2.09
N LEU A 86 15.64 -20.78 -2.07
CA LEU A 86 15.45 -19.50 -2.72
C LEU A 86 15.57 -19.61 -4.25
N HIS A 87 16.57 -20.33 -4.75
CA HIS A 87 16.79 -20.53 -6.18
C HIS A 87 15.68 -21.33 -6.86
N ASP A 88 15.13 -22.34 -6.18
CA ASP A 88 14.09 -23.20 -6.74
C ASP A 88 12.70 -22.53 -6.80
N ASN A 89 12.54 -21.37 -6.19
CA ASN A 89 11.24 -20.71 -6.09
C ASN A 89 11.01 -19.70 -7.20
N LYS A 90 10.07 -20.01 -8.10
CA LYS A 90 9.73 -19.16 -9.27
C LYS A 90 9.09 -17.80 -8.93
N ASP A 91 8.60 -17.60 -7.71
CA ASP A 91 8.04 -16.32 -7.26
C ASP A 91 9.14 -15.37 -6.69
N ILE A 92 10.39 -15.87 -6.52
CA ILE A 92 11.59 -15.10 -6.18
C ILE A 92 12.37 -14.87 -7.48
N THR A 93 12.61 -13.62 -7.82
CA THR A 93 13.36 -13.26 -9.02
C THR A 93 14.85 -13.29 -8.79
N ASP A 94 15.30 -12.80 -7.63
CA ASP A 94 16.67 -12.82 -7.16
C ASP A 94 16.70 -12.61 -5.64
N PHE A 95 17.86 -12.73 -5.03
CA PHE A 95 18.12 -12.34 -3.66
C PHE A 95 19.48 -11.68 -3.51
N ASN A 96 19.54 -10.70 -2.59
CA ASN A 96 20.75 -9.93 -2.32
C ASN A 96 21.31 -10.33 -0.96
N GLU A 97 22.59 -10.61 -0.95
CA GLU A 97 23.37 -10.89 0.24
C GLU A 97 23.88 -9.58 0.82
N ARG A 98 23.64 -9.33 2.09
CA ARG A 98 24.09 -8.13 2.77
C ARG A 98 24.81 -8.44 4.09
N LEU A 99 25.85 -7.68 4.34
CA LEU A 99 26.47 -7.56 5.67
C LEU A 99 26.28 -6.12 6.13
N GLU A 100 25.32 -5.91 7.01
CA GLU A 100 24.97 -4.59 7.55
C GLU A 100 25.51 -4.44 8.96
N SER A 101 26.13 -3.29 9.24
CA SER A 101 26.61 -2.93 10.57
C SER A 101 26.68 -1.41 10.73
N PHE A 102 26.98 -0.96 11.92
CA PHE A 102 27.19 0.45 12.22
C PHE A 102 28.67 0.72 12.48
N ALA A 103 29.12 1.89 12.00
CA ALA A 103 30.46 2.39 12.32
C ALA A 103 30.41 3.89 12.59
N LEU A 104 31.35 4.37 13.37
CA LEU A 104 31.68 5.78 13.43
C LEU A 104 32.54 6.10 12.21
N THR A 105 32.07 6.98 11.35
CA THR A 105 32.86 7.54 10.25
C THR A 105 33.62 8.76 10.77
N ALA A 106 34.84 8.96 10.27
CA ALA A 106 35.67 10.10 10.66
C ALA A 106 36.42 10.68 9.45
N SER A 107 36.54 12.00 9.43
CA SER A 107 37.41 12.74 8.52
C SER A 107 37.83 14.03 9.20
N ASP A 108 39.11 14.33 9.18
CA ASP A 108 39.72 15.45 9.91
C ASP A 108 39.28 15.45 11.39
N ASN A 109 38.58 16.50 11.81
CA ASN A 109 38.09 16.67 13.19
C ASN A 109 36.58 16.36 13.35
N LEU A 110 35.94 15.83 12.33
CA LEU A 110 34.52 15.53 12.32
C LEU A 110 34.29 14.02 12.46
N THR A 111 33.24 13.65 13.19
CA THR A 111 32.78 12.25 13.30
C THR A 111 31.27 12.17 13.19
N LYS A 112 30.79 11.09 12.56
CA LYS A 112 29.33 10.82 12.40
C LYS A 112 29.07 9.32 12.40
N GLY A 113 27.98 8.88 13.04
CA GLY A 113 27.55 7.48 12.94
C GLY A 113 26.98 7.20 11.56
N ALA A 114 27.40 6.10 10.95
CA ALA A 114 26.94 5.67 9.63
C ALA A 114 26.51 4.20 9.62
N ILE A 115 25.64 3.88 8.68
CA ILE A 115 25.24 2.52 8.34
C ILE A 115 26.22 2.03 7.28
N ILE A 116 26.93 0.97 7.56
CA ILE A 116 27.85 0.35 6.62
C ILE A 116 27.17 -0.88 6.04
N MET A 117 27.00 -0.90 4.73
CA MET A 117 26.35 -1.99 4.01
C MET A 117 27.32 -2.60 2.99
N GLY A 118 27.81 -3.79 3.31
CA GLY A 118 28.58 -4.63 2.41
C GLY A 118 27.64 -5.42 1.49
N VAL A 119 27.76 -5.22 0.18
CA VAL A 119 26.84 -5.78 -0.82
C VAL A 119 27.55 -6.19 -2.10
N ASN A 120 26.90 -7.03 -2.90
CA ASN A 120 27.21 -7.13 -4.31
C ASN A 120 26.53 -5.95 -5.02
N LEU A 121 27.31 -4.95 -5.43
CA LEU A 121 26.79 -3.69 -5.98
C LEU A 121 25.98 -3.87 -7.28
N GLU A 122 26.31 -4.87 -8.12
CA GLU A 122 25.57 -5.14 -9.36
C GLU A 122 24.17 -5.69 -9.04
N LYS A 123 24.07 -6.62 -8.10
CA LYS A 123 22.78 -7.13 -7.63
C LYS A 123 22.00 -6.06 -6.87
N GLU A 124 22.69 -5.26 -6.06
CA GLU A 124 22.08 -4.22 -5.26
C GLU A 124 21.53 -3.09 -6.13
N ASP A 125 22.15 -2.78 -7.26
CA ASP A 125 21.63 -1.85 -8.26
C ASP A 125 20.26 -2.32 -8.79
N GLY A 126 20.08 -3.62 -8.99
CA GLY A 126 18.80 -4.20 -9.39
C GLY A 126 17.67 -4.02 -8.36
N LEU A 127 17.99 -3.90 -7.07
CA LEU A 127 17.02 -3.68 -6.00
C LEU A 127 16.82 -2.19 -5.69
N MET A 128 17.92 -1.49 -5.45
CA MET A 128 17.93 -0.10 -4.97
C MET A 128 17.95 0.94 -6.09
N ASP A 129 18.11 0.51 -7.37
CA ASP A 129 18.24 1.42 -8.52
C ASP A 129 19.32 2.47 -8.26
N LEU A 130 20.55 2.01 -7.99
CA LEU A 130 21.67 2.84 -7.57
C LEU A 130 22.26 3.66 -8.72
N SER A 131 22.24 3.12 -9.94
CA SER A 131 22.84 3.77 -11.12
C SER A 131 22.35 5.20 -11.37
N PRO A 132 21.03 5.50 -11.37
CA PRO A 132 20.54 6.87 -11.51
C PRO A 132 20.76 7.74 -10.27
N LYS A 133 21.09 7.16 -9.13
CA LYS A 133 21.40 7.87 -7.89
C LYS A 133 22.86 8.31 -7.79
N LEU A 134 23.75 7.79 -8.65
CA LEU A 134 25.15 8.17 -8.65
C LEU A 134 25.29 9.59 -9.23
N ILE A 135 25.63 10.54 -8.37
CA ILE A 135 25.81 11.95 -8.76
C ILE A 135 27.26 12.30 -9.11
N SER A 136 28.25 11.51 -8.62
CA SER A 136 29.66 11.72 -8.91
C SER A 136 30.43 10.42 -8.72
N GLY A 137 31.51 10.22 -9.51
CA GLY A 137 32.37 9.05 -9.42
C GLY A 137 31.88 7.83 -10.18
N GLU A 138 32.29 6.66 -9.74
CA GLU A 138 31.95 5.37 -10.34
C GLU A 138 31.76 4.27 -9.30
N PHE A 139 31.09 3.18 -9.70
CA PHE A 139 30.92 2.01 -8.83
C PHE A 139 32.29 1.30 -8.65
N PRO A 140 32.66 0.97 -7.40
CA PRO A 140 33.88 0.21 -7.15
C PRO A 140 33.77 -1.22 -7.70
N ALA A 141 34.87 -1.77 -8.18
CA ALA A 141 34.91 -3.18 -8.56
C ALA A 141 34.66 -4.10 -7.35
N HIS A 142 34.12 -5.28 -7.60
CA HIS A 142 33.74 -6.25 -6.55
C HIS A 142 34.87 -6.62 -5.57
N THR A 143 36.12 -6.59 -6.05
CA THR A 143 37.35 -6.85 -5.26
C THR A 143 38.02 -5.59 -4.72
N SER A 144 37.45 -4.43 -4.97
CA SER A 144 37.98 -3.15 -4.49
C SER A 144 37.65 -2.94 -3.01
N SER A 145 38.51 -2.22 -2.31
CA SER A 145 38.23 -1.72 -0.96
C SER A 145 37.67 -0.31 -0.94
N SER A 146 37.33 0.26 -2.12
CA SER A 146 36.71 1.59 -2.19
C SER A 146 35.26 1.54 -1.80
N LEU A 147 34.69 2.68 -1.38
CA LEU A 147 33.31 2.78 -0.96
C LEU A 147 32.54 3.89 -1.69
N LEU A 148 31.23 3.75 -1.68
CA LEU A 148 30.28 4.77 -2.08
C LEU A 148 29.69 5.41 -0.81
N ILE A 149 29.60 6.74 -0.79
CA ILE A 149 28.97 7.46 0.32
C ILE A 149 27.74 8.21 -0.14
N SER A 150 26.81 8.41 0.77
CA SER A 150 25.63 9.24 0.51
C SER A 150 26.00 10.73 0.43
N GLU A 151 25.21 11.51 -0.36
CA GLU A 151 25.43 12.95 -0.58
C GLU A 151 25.42 13.74 0.74
N GLY A 152 24.50 13.42 1.67
CA GLY A 152 24.45 14.08 2.97
C GLY A 152 25.68 13.81 3.83
N LEU A 153 26.26 12.60 3.74
CA LEU A 153 27.49 12.27 4.42
C LEU A 153 28.69 12.96 3.77
N ALA A 154 28.76 12.99 2.43
CA ALA A 154 29.78 13.72 1.66
C ALA A 154 29.75 15.22 1.99
N SER A 155 28.57 15.83 2.02
CA SER A 155 28.37 17.24 2.37
C SER A 155 28.78 17.54 3.83
N TYR A 156 28.48 16.64 4.76
CA TYR A 156 28.85 16.81 6.18
C TYR A 156 30.37 16.89 6.37
N TYR A 157 31.13 16.08 5.63
CA TYR A 157 32.58 16.06 5.68
C TYR A 157 33.27 16.99 4.66
N ASN A 158 32.50 17.63 3.78
CA ASN A 158 33.03 18.38 2.62
C ASN A 158 33.94 17.52 1.75
N MET A 159 33.55 16.25 1.51
CA MET A 159 34.31 15.24 0.78
C MET A 159 33.93 15.20 -0.68
N SER A 160 34.93 14.86 -1.50
CA SER A 160 34.79 14.60 -2.92
C SER A 160 35.27 13.19 -3.27
N VAL A 161 35.01 12.74 -4.50
CA VAL A 161 35.52 11.47 -5.00
C VAL A 161 37.05 11.51 -5.01
N GLY A 162 37.64 10.44 -4.47
CA GLY A 162 39.11 10.31 -4.29
C GLY A 162 39.60 10.61 -2.88
N ASP A 163 38.80 11.28 -2.05
CA ASP A 163 39.09 11.46 -0.63
C ASP A 163 38.99 10.13 0.13
N SER A 164 39.48 10.09 1.36
CA SER A 164 39.50 8.89 2.18
C SER A 164 38.60 9.07 3.42
N LEU A 165 37.75 8.11 3.68
CA LEU A 165 36.90 8.04 4.87
C LEU A 165 37.42 7.00 5.85
N ILE A 166 37.56 7.37 7.10
CA ILE A 166 37.96 6.47 8.20
C ILE A 166 36.69 5.81 8.73
N LEU A 167 36.68 4.49 8.84
CA LEU A 167 35.63 3.71 9.51
C LEU A 167 36.18 3.14 10.82
N LEU A 168 35.41 3.33 11.90
CA LEU A 168 35.79 2.87 13.24
C LEU A 168 34.56 2.12 13.81
N GLY A 169 34.71 0.84 14.10
CA GLY A 169 33.63 0.02 14.59
C GLY A 169 34.07 -1.21 15.35
N GLN A 170 33.09 -2.01 15.72
CA GLN A 170 33.31 -3.32 16.32
C GLN A 170 32.93 -4.39 15.30
N GLY A 171 33.83 -5.31 15.05
CA GLY A 171 33.61 -6.47 14.23
C GLY A 171 33.10 -7.68 14.99
N TYR A 172 33.04 -8.82 14.29
CA TYR A 172 32.54 -10.08 14.79
C TYR A 172 33.30 -10.52 16.04
N HIS A 173 32.59 -10.91 17.10
CA HIS A 173 33.13 -11.31 18.40
C HIS A 173 34.09 -10.28 19.01
N GLY A 174 33.80 -9.00 18.85
CA GLY A 174 34.60 -7.93 19.43
C GLY A 174 35.91 -7.63 18.72
N ALA A 175 36.13 -8.15 17.52
CA ALA A 175 37.23 -7.77 16.68
C ALA A 175 37.24 -6.26 16.38
N SER A 176 38.40 -5.67 16.20
CA SER A 176 38.50 -4.24 15.86
C SER A 176 38.19 -4.06 14.38
N ALA A 177 37.17 -3.30 14.05
CA ALA A 177 36.75 -2.97 12.68
C ALA A 177 37.20 -1.54 12.33
N ASN A 178 38.47 -1.37 12.00
CA ASN A 178 39.05 -0.06 11.70
C ASN A 178 39.71 -0.08 10.34
N GLY A 179 39.46 0.94 9.53
CA GLY A 179 40.07 1.05 8.20
C GLY A 179 39.94 2.44 7.61
N ILE A 180 40.78 2.69 6.59
CA ILE A 180 40.74 3.90 5.78
C ILE A 180 40.41 3.48 4.36
N PHE A 181 39.34 4.05 3.81
CA PHE A 181 38.79 3.64 2.54
C PHE A 181 38.65 4.81 1.58
N PRO A 182 39.13 4.71 0.33
CA PRO A 182 38.92 5.76 -0.66
C PRO A 182 37.46 5.79 -1.13
N VAL A 183 36.91 6.99 -1.30
CA VAL A 183 35.57 7.25 -1.83
C VAL A 183 35.61 7.16 -3.35
N SER A 184 34.97 6.17 -3.95
CA SER A 184 34.87 6.00 -5.41
C SER A 184 33.70 6.71 -6.03
N GLY A 185 32.62 6.97 -5.25
CA GLY A 185 31.47 7.68 -5.76
C GLY A 185 30.53 8.19 -4.65
N ILE A 186 29.66 9.10 -5.06
CA ILE A 186 28.67 9.73 -4.18
C ILE A 186 27.28 9.47 -4.73
N LEU A 187 26.39 8.98 -3.84
CA LEU A 187 25.01 8.61 -4.15
C LEU A 187 24.03 9.59 -3.49
N LYS A 188 22.97 9.94 -4.19
CA LYS A 188 21.89 10.74 -3.64
C LYS A 188 20.65 9.90 -3.42
N PHE A 189 20.24 9.77 -2.16
CA PHE A 189 19.01 9.05 -1.78
C PHE A 189 17.89 10.02 -1.48
N PRO A 190 16.65 9.73 -1.92
CA PRO A 190 15.49 10.57 -1.57
C PRO A 190 15.19 10.56 -0.07
N MET A 191 15.50 9.45 0.61
CA MET A 191 15.27 9.29 2.05
C MET A 191 16.36 9.99 2.87
N PRO A 192 16.03 11.00 3.70
CA PRO A 192 17.01 11.73 4.50
C PRO A 192 17.88 10.83 5.38
N ASN A 193 17.27 9.85 6.06
CA ASN A 193 18.00 8.93 6.93
C ASN A 193 19.08 8.12 6.19
N LEU A 194 18.80 7.67 4.97
CA LEU A 194 19.80 6.99 4.14
C LEU A 194 20.79 8.00 3.54
N ASN A 195 20.29 9.14 3.05
CA ASN A 195 21.14 10.16 2.43
C ASN A 195 22.14 10.75 3.42
N ASP A 196 21.84 10.74 4.71
CA ASP A 196 22.71 11.30 5.74
C ASP A 196 23.73 10.33 6.31
N ARG A 197 23.56 9.01 6.14
CA ARG A 197 24.32 8.03 6.93
C ARG A 197 24.77 6.79 6.17
N LEU A 198 24.37 6.58 4.91
CA LEU A 198 24.66 5.33 4.21
C LEU A 198 26.04 5.33 3.59
N VAL A 199 26.78 4.25 3.85
CA VAL A 199 28.02 3.88 3.19
C VAL A 199 27.84 2.50 2.57
N LEU A 200 28.02 2.39 1.26
CA LEU A 200 28.00 1.11 0.53
C LEU A 200 29.44 0.70 0.19
N MET A 201 29.74 -0.56 0.32
CA MET A 201 31.01 -1.11 -0.05
C MET A 201 30.87 -2.55 -0.61
N PRO A 202 31.85 -3.04 -1.37
CA PRO A 202 31.82 -4.43 -1.79
C PRO A 202 31.76 -5.37 -0.58
N ILE A 203 30.96 -6.43 -0.68
CA ILE A 203 30.70 -7.34 0.45
C ILE A 203 31.99 -7.97 1.00
N LEU A 204 32.96 -8.30 0.13
CA LEU A 204 34.26 -8.85 0.56
C LEU A 204 35.05 -7.86 1.43
N ALA A 205 35.03 -6.59 1.06
CA ALA A 205 35.68 -5.54 1.85
C ALA A 205 35.00 -5.32 3.21
N ALA A 206 33.67 -5.41 3.26
CA ALA A 206 32.93 -5.34 4.51
C ALA A 206 33.21 -6.56 5.40
N GLN A 207 33.23 -7.76 4.84
CA GLN A 207 33.58 -8.98 5.57
C GLN A 207 34.99 -8.97 6.13
N GLU A 208 35.95 -8.41 5.39
CA GLU A 208 37.31 -8.19 5.88
C GLU A 208 37.35 -7.15 7.01
N LEU A 209 36.73 -5.98 6.82
CA LEU A 209 36.66 -4.90 7.82
C LEU A 209 36.11 -5.40 9.16
N TYR A 210 35.01 -6.16 9.10
CA TYR A 210 34.33 -6.65 10.29
C TYR A 210 34.82 -7.99 10.82
N ALA A 211 35.88 -8.56 10.23
CA ALA A 211 36.40 -9.89 10.57
C ALA A 211 35.32 -10.98 10.55
N ALA A 212 34.44 -10.93 9.57
CA ALA A 212 33.25 -11.76 9.42
C ALA A 212 33.23 -12.47 8.05
N PRO A 213 34.22 -13.33 7.73
CA PRO A 213 34.34 -13.97 6.42
C PRO A 213 33.10 -14.84 6.13
N GLU A 214 32.58 -14.74 4.90
CA GLU A 214 31.40 -15.48 4.42
C GLU A 214 30.11 -15.22 5.19
N ARG A 215 30.13 -14.33 6.18
CA ARG A 215 28.96 -14.03 7.00
C ARG A 215 28.11 -12.95 6.37
N LEU A 216 26.80 -13.09 6.61
CA LEU A 216 25.76 -12.16 6.18
C LEU A 216 24.90 -11.78 7.39
N THR A 217 24.33 -10.60 7.35
CA THR A 217 23.29 -10.19 8.31
C THR A 217 21.89 -10.39 7.74
N SER A 218 21.75 -10.34 6.39
CA SER A 218 20.47 -10.50 5.73
C SER A 218 20.60 -11.10 4.33
N LEU A 219 19.56 -11.87 3.96
CA LEU A 219 19.23 -12.22 2.58
C LEU A 219 17.96 -11.48 2.20
N VAL A 220 18.07 -10.52 1.32
CA VAL A 220 16.95 -9.65 0.88
C VAL A 220 16.33 -10.22 -0.38
N LEU A 221 15.06 -10.61 -0.32
CA LEU A 221 14.38 -11.30 -1.42
C LEU A 221 13.70 -10.30 -2.36
N GLN A 222 13.95 -10.44 -3.65
CA GLN A 222 13.28 -9.73 -4.73
C GLN A 222 12.09 -10.54 -5.22
N ILE A 223 10.91 -9.91 -5.32
CA ILE A 223 9.65 -10.55 -5.66
C ILE A 223 9.01 -9.80 -6.83
N ASP A 224 8.69 -10.53 -7.91
CA ASP A 224 8.03 -9.95 -9.08
C ASP A 224 6.58 -9.49 -8.78
N LYS A 225 5.89 -10.21 -7.90
CA LYS A 225 4.45 -9.98 -7.61
C LYS A 225 4.18 -9.79 -6.12
N PRO A 226 4.11 -8.52 -5.66
CA PRO A 226 3.84 -8.20 -4.26
C PRO A 226 2.54 -8.80 -3.71
N GLU A 227 1.53 -9.02 -4.56
CA GLU A 227 0.26 -9.63 -4.15
C GLU A 227 0.45 -11.08 -3.65
N LYS A 228 1.49 -11.76 -4.08
CA LYS A 228 1.82 -13.12 -3.65
C LYS A 228 2.65 -13.20 -2.36
N LEU A 229 3.06 -12.07 -1.80
CA LEU A 229 3.93 -11.99 -0.62
C LEU A 229 3.49 -12.91 0.52
N ASN A 230 2.22 -12.85 0.91
CA ASN A 230 1.70 -13.65 2.01
C ASN A 230 1.78 -15.17 1.73
N LYS A 231 1.57 -15.57 0.48
CA LYS A 231 1.66 -16.96 0.06
C LYS A 231 3.11 -17.44 0.07
N LEU A 232 4.01 -16.58 -0.44
CA LEU A 232 5.45 -16.86 -0.47
C LEU A 232 6.03 -16.92 0.95
N LYS A 233 5.71 -15.95 1.82
CA LYS A 233 6.12 -15.95 3.24
C LYS A 233 5.70 -17.25 3.92
N LYS A 234 4.44 -17.68 3.74
CA LYS A 234 3.93 -18.94 4.29
C LYS A 234 4.60 -20.19 3.72
N TYR A 235 5.03 -20.16 2.47
CA TYR A 235 5.77 -21.26 1.84
C TYR A 235 7.18 -21.37 2.40
N ILE A 236 7.91 -20.26 2.46
CA ILE A 236 9.28 -20.21 2.98
C ILE A 236 9.29 -20.58 4.47
N SER A 237 8.41 -20.00 5.30
CA SER A 237 8.36 -20.27 6.74
C SER A 237 8.06 -21.73 7.10
N LYS A 238 7.49 -22.54 6.19
CA LYS A 238 7.30 -23.99 6.40
C LYS A 238 8.54 -24.81 6.13
N LYS A 239 9.48 -24.30 5.36
CA LYS A 239 10.70 -25.00 4.93
C LYS A 239 11.96 -24.49 5.62
N LEU A 240 11.91 -23.24 6.09
CA LEU A 240 12.98 -22.60 6.81
C LEU A 240 12.99 -23.10 8.26
N ASP A 241 14.17 -23.34 8.79
CA ASP A 241 14.37 -23.62 10.22
C ASP A 241 14.21 -22.32 11.02
N LEU A 242 13.02 -22.13 11.63
CA LEU A 242 12.68 -20.93 12.38
C LEU A 242 13.33 -20.87 13.77
N GLU A 243 14.01 -21.93 14.23
CA GLU A 243 14.85 -21.85 15.44
C GLU A 243 16.17 -21.14 15.13
N LYS A 244 16.69 -21.33 13.91
CA LYS A 244 17.95 -20.74 13.45
C LYS A 244 17.76 -19.40 12.73
N TYR A 245 16.68 -19.27 11.95
CA TYR A 245 16.45 -18.13 11.09
C TYR A 245 15.12 -17.45 11.43
N GLU A 246 15.07 -16.13 11.21
CA GLU A 246 13.82 -15.35 11.22
C GLU A 246 13.50 -14.87 9.80
N LEU A 247 12.22 -14.92 9.44
CA LEU A 247 11.69 -14.45 8.16
C LEU A 247 10.80 -13.24 8.38
N LEU A 248 11.29 -12.07 8.04
CA LEU A 248 10.62 -10.79 8.24
C LEU A 248 10.08 -10.24 6.92
N ASP A 249 8.86 -9.75 6.93
CA ASP A 249 8.29 -9.01 5.82
C ASP A 249 8.47 -7.49 6.04
N TRP A 250 8.24 -6.72 4.99
CA TRP A 250 8.36 -5.26 5.04
C TRP A 250 7.53 -4.63 6.16
N LYS A 251 6.41 -5.27 6.60
CA LYS A 251 5.58 -4.73 7.69
C LYS A 251 6.28 -4.84 9.04
N SER A 252 7.04 -5.90 9.23
CA SER A 252 7.86 -6.08 10.43
C SER A 252 9.11 -5.21 10.39
N LEU A 253 9.68 -5.00 9.18
CA LEU A 253 10.87 -4.20 8.96
C LEU A 253 10.61 -2.69 9.02
N LEU A 254 9.38 -2.25 8.69
CA LEU A 254 8.97 -0.84 8.62
C LEU A 254 7.74 -0.55 9.50
N PRO A 255 7.82 -0.77 10.82
CA PRO A 255 6.66 -0.60 11.71
C PRO A 255 6.13 0.84 11.74
N GLU A 256 6.99 1.83 11.61
CA GLU A 256 6.60 3.26 11.56
C GLU A 256 5.76 3.58 10.33
N LEU A 257 6.14 3.04 9.16
CA LEU A 257 5.37 3.18 7.93
C LEU A 257 3.99 2.53 8.08
N VAL A 258 3.94 1.32 8.66
CA VAL A 258 2.68 0.62 8.92
C VAL A 258 1.77 1.42 9.85
N GLN A 259 2.30 1.99 10.93
CA GLN A 259 1.54 2.83 11.86
C GLN A 259 1.03 4.10 11.18
N THR A 260 1.84 4.76 10.36
CA THR A 260 1.46 5.94 9.60
C THR A 260 0.31 5.64 8.65
N ILE A 261 0.43 4.55 7.87
CA ILE A 261 -0.64 4.11 6.95
C ILE A 261 -1.92 3.76 7.73
N GLN A 262 -1.82 3.09 8.87
CA GLN A 262 -2.98 2.74 9.70
C GLN A 262 -3.67 3.97 10.26
N ALA A 263 -2.92 4.94 10.79
CA ALA A 263 -3.45 6.19 11.32
C ALA A 263 -4.18 7.01 10.25
N ASP A 264 -3.55 7.20 9.07
CA ASP A 264 -4.18 7.90 7.96
C ASP A 264 -5.38 7.15 7.39
N SER A 265 -5.29 5.80 7.30
CA SER A 265 -6.41 4.98 6.86
C SER A 265 -7.62 5.09 7.80
N ALA A 266 -7.40 5.18 9.10
CA ALA A 266 -8.47 5.40 10.08
C ALA A 266 -9.16 6.77 9.86
N GLY A 267 -8.38 7.82 9.62
CA GLY A 267 -8.91 9.13 9.20
C GLY A 267 -9.73 9.06 7.91
N GLY A 268 -9.22 8.37 6.90
CA GLY A 268 -9.91 8.15 5.63
C GLY A 268 -11.24 7.41 5.79
N VAL A 269 -11.32 6.41 6.67
CA VAL A 269 -12.57 5.69 6.97
C VAL A 269 -13.62 6.62 7.58
N ILE A 270 -13.21 7.55 8.47
CA ILE A 270 -14.12 8.54 9.05
C ILE A 270 -14.68 9.46 7.95
N ILE A 271 -13.83 9.98 7.06
CA ILE A 271 -14.25 10.85 5.94
C ILE A 271 -15.22 10.13 5.02
N ILE A 272 -14.94 8.89 4.65
CA ILE A 272 -15.83 8.06 3.82
C ILE A 272 -17.13 7.76 4.60
N GLY A 273 -17.08 7.54 5.90
CA GLY A 273 -18.25 7.37 6.77
C GLY A 273 -19.18 8.60 6.75
N VAL A 274 -18.63 9.79 6.84
CA VAL A 274 -19.37 11.05 6.70
C VAL A 274 -20.00 11.17 5.30
N LEU A 275 -19.24 10.85 4.25
CA LEU A 275 -19.76 10.81 2.88
C LEU A 275 -20.96 9.86 2.76
N TYR A 276 -20.85 8.64 3.29
CA TYR A 276 -21.94 7.68 3.30
C TYR A 276 -23.15 8.15 4.10
N MET A 277 -22.94 8.84 5.21
CA MET A 277 -24.02 9.42 6.01
C MET A 277 -24.80 10.46 5.19
N ILE A 278 -24.11 11.41 4.57
CA ILE A 278 -24.74 12.46 3.74
C ILE A 278 -25.57 11.83 2.60
N ILE A 279 -24.99 10.85 1.91
CA ILE A 279 -25.64 10.18 0.79
C ILE A 279 -26.81 9.33 1.25
N SER A 280 -26.70 8.68 2.42
CA SER A 280 -27.80 7.91 3.02
C SER A 280 -29.04 8.77 3.25
N PHE A 281 -28.89 10.00 3.72
CA PHE A 281 -30.00 10.95 3.85
C PHE A 281 -30.61 11.32 2.49
N GLY A 282 -29.79 11.50 1.46
CA GLY A 282 -30.27 11.75 0.10
C GLY A 282 -31.08 10.57 -0.46
N ILE A 283 -30.57 9.35 -0.31
CA ILE A 283 -31.25 8.12 -0.72
C ILE A 283 -32.55 7.95 0.06
N LEU A 284 -32.51 8.12 1.39
CA LEU A 284 -33.70 8.02 2.24
C LEU A 284 -34.76 9.03 1.82
N GLY A 285 -34.39 10.29 1.62
CA GLY A 285 -35.32 11.35 1.19
C GLY A 285 -36.01 11.02 -0.14
N THR A 286 -35.27 10.50 -1.11
CA THR A 286 -35.83 10.09 -2.41
C THR A 286 -36.76 8.88 -2.28
N LEU A 287 -36.42 7.88 -1.46
CA LEU A 287 -37.24 6.71 -1.20
C LEU A 287 -38.51 7.08 -0.42
N LEU A 288 -38.43 8.02 0.53
CA LEU A 288 -39.59 8.58 1.25
C LEU A 288 -40.57 9.23 0.27
N MET A 289 -40.06 10.12 -0.59
CA MET A 289 -40.87 10.80 -1.59
C MET A 289 -41.54 9.82 -2.55
N MET A 290 -40.77 8.86 -3.10
CA MET A 290 -41.28 7.80 -3.97
C MET A 290 -42.40 7.00 -3.29
N THR A 291 -42.22 6.68 -2.00
CA THR A 291 -43.22 5.91 -1.24
C THR A 291 -44.48 6.71 -1.01
N ALA A 292 -44.37 7.98 -0.58
CA ALA A 292 -45.52 8.86 -0.30
C ALA A 292 -46.42 9.04 -1.53
N GLU A 293 -45.81 9.30 -2.70
CA GLU A 293 -46.58 9.50 -3.94
C GLU A 293 -47.23 8.23 -4.48
N ARG A 294 -46.70 7.05 -4.13
CA ARG A 294 -47.29 5.75 -4.54
C ARG A 294 -48.23 5.15 -3.51
N MET A 295 -48.49 5.83 -2.39
CA MET A 295 -49.38 5.33 -1.32
C MET A 295 -50.75 4.95 -1.85
N ARG A 296 -51.36 5.79 -2.71
CA ARG A 296 -52.67 5.51 -3.33
C ARG A 296 -52.62 4.27 -4.22
N GLU A 297 -51.58 4.11 -5.05
CA GLU A 297 -51.38 2.91 -5.87
C GLU A 297 -51.26 1.65 -4.99
N PHE A 298 -50.50 1.73 -3.89
CA PHE A 298 -50.36 0.63 -2.93
C PHE A 298 -51.72 0.28 -2.28
N GLY A 299 -52.49 1.28 -1.92
CA GLY A 299 -53.86 1.09 -1.38
C GLY A 299 -54.76 0.34 -2.37
N ILE A 300 -54.77 0.74 -3.64
CA ILE A 300 -55.55 0.10 -4.70
C ILE A 300 -55.12 -1.36 -4.92
N LEU A 301 -53.77 -1.61 -5.02
CA LEU A 301 -53.24 -2.97 -5.22
C LEU A 301 -53.63 -3.92 -4.07
N ILE A 302 -53.62 -3.45 -2.82
CA ILE A 302 -54.00 -4.25 -1.66
C ILE A 302 -55.51 -4.49 -1.66
N SER A 303 -56.33 -3.50 -2.06
CA SER A 303 -57.79 -3.63 -2.13
C SER A 303 -58.24 -4.62 -3.21
N ILE A 304 -57.48 -4.78 -4.30
CA ILE A 304 -57.73 -5.79 -5.36
C ILE A 304 -57.20 -7.18 -4.95
N GLY A 305 -56.62 -7.34 -3.73
CA GLY A 305 -56.19 -8.64 -3.20
C GLY A 305 -54.69 -8.94 -3.29
N MET A 306 -53.83 -7.97 -3.64
CA MET A 306 -52.39 -8.18 -3.58
C MET A 306 -51.91 -8.30 -2.13
N ARG A 307 -51.16 -9.36 -1.80
CA ARG A 307 -50.56 -9.54 -0.47
C ARG A 307 -49.48 -8.49 -0.24
N LYS A 308 -49.47 -7.87 0.96
CA LYS A 308 -48.43 -6.87 1.35
C LYS A 308 -47.03 -7.37 1.14
N SER A 309 -46.75 -8.68 1.39
CA SER A 309 -45.44 -9.30 1.16
C SER A 309 -44.96 -9.23 -0.30
N LYS A 310 -45.90 -9.38 -1.27
CA LYS A 310 -45.54 -9.26 -2.69
C LYS A 310 -45.19 -7.81 -3.08
N LEU A 311 -45.90 -6.86 -2.48
CA LEU A 311 -45.65 -5.44 -2.67
C LEU A 311 -44.30 -5.01 -2.09
N ILE A 312 -43.99 -5.46 -0.87
CA ILE A 312 -42.70 -5.25 -0.23
C ILE A 312 -41.55 -5.84 -1.07
N LEU A 313 -41.70 -7.09 -1.53
CA LEU A 313 -40.71 -7.72 -2.37
C LEU A 313 -40.46 -6.96 -3.70
N THR A 314 -41.54 -6.40 -4.29
CA THR A 314 -41.42 -5.55 -5.49
C THR A 314 -40.60 -4.30 -5.20
N LEU A 315 -40.83 -3.66 -4.06
CA LEU A 315 -40.12 -2.46 -3.65
C LEU A 315 -38.61 -2.75 -3.36
N ILE A 316 -38.33 -3.84 -2.66
CA ILE A 316 -36.93 -4.28 -2.43
C ILE A 316 -36.22 -4.52 -3.75
N MET A 317 -36.88 -5.23 -4.69
CA MET A 317 -36.31 -5.50 -6.01
C MET A 317 -36.09 -4.21 -6.82
N GLU A 318 -37.00 -3.24 -6.72
CA GLU A 318 -36.90 -1.93 -7.37
C GLU A 318 -35.68 -1.16 -6.83
N SER A 319 -35.52 -1.08 -5.51
CA SER A 319 -34.35 -0.43 -4.86
C SER A 319 -33.05 -1.14 -5.20
N LEU A 320 -33.04 -2.47 -5.20
CA LEU A 320 -31.87 -3.27 -5.53
C LEU A 320 -31.43 -3.07 -6.99
N PHE A 321 -32.38 -3.03 -7.94
CA PHE A 321 -32.08 -2.77 -9.34
C PHE A 321 -31.51 -1.38 -9.56
N MET A 322 -32.11 -0.35 -8.92
CA MET A 322 -31.56 1.00 -8.97
C MET A 322 -30.15 1.05 -8.38
N GLY A 323 -29.93 0.37 -7.25
CA GLY A 323 -28.62 0.28 -6.61
C GLY A 323 -27.57 -0.40 -7.48
N ILE A 324 -27.89 -1.56 -8.04
CA ILE A 324 -26.98 -2.30 -8.92
C ILE A 324 -26.67 -1.50 -10.20
N LEU A 325 -27.70 -0.94 -10.84
CA LEU A 325 -27.51 -0.14 -12.05
C LEU A 325 -26.63 1.09 -11.80
N ALA A 326 -26.89 1.81 -10.70
CA ALA A 326 -26.09 2.96 -10.30
C ALA A 326 -24.65 2.59 -9.96
N SER A 327 -24.45 1.45 -9.28
CA SER A 327 -23.10 0.94 -8.95
C SER A 327 -22.31 0.56 -10.21
N ILE A 328 -22.94 -0.11 -11.16
CA ILE A 328 -22.32 -0.45 -12.44
C ILE A 328 -21.90 0.82 -13.19
N ILE A 329 -22.81 1.79 -13.29
CA ILE A 329 -22.50 3.08 -13.95
C ILE A 329 -21.37 3.81 -13.19
N GLY A 330 -21.44 3.86 -11.85
CA GLY A 330 -20.42 4.50 -11.02
C GLY A 330 -19.03 3.92 -11.22
N ILE A 331 -18.93 2.59 -11.17
CA ILE A 331 -17.67 1.87 -11.41
C ILE A 331 -17.18 2.10 -12.85
N SER A 332 -18.08 2.03 -13.84
CA SER A 332 -17.72 2.21 -15.25
C SER A 332 -17.20 3.63 -15.54
N VAL A 333 -17.73 4.65 -14.87
CA VAL A 333 -17.29 6.05 -15.04
C VAL A 333 -16.01 6.33 -14.27
N VAL A 334 -15.84 5.78 -13.05
CA VAL A 334 -14.63 6.02 -12.24
C VAL A 334 -13.42 5.23 -12.75
N SER A 335 -13.63 4.08 -13.39
CA SER A 335 -12.53 3.22 -13.86
C SER A 335 -11.59 3.90 -14.86
N PRO A 336 -12.04 4.57 -15.93
CA PRO A 336 -11.15 5.29 -16.84
C PRO A 336 -10.44 6.47 -16.15
N VAL A 337 -11.08 7.13 -15.17
CA VAL A 337 -10.46 8.20 -14.37
C VAL A 337 -9.31 7.63 -13.54
N ARG A 338 -9.53 6.50 -12.84
CA ARG A 338 -8.49 5.80 -12.08
C ARG A 338 -7.33 5.36 -12.99
N TYR A 339 -7.65 4.81 -14.17
CA TYR A 339 -6.64 4.38 -15.13
C TYR A 339 -5.78 5.55 -15.63
N TYR A 340 -6.40 6.69 -15.92
CA TYR A 340 -5.68 7.90 -16.32
C TYR A 340 -4.71 8.37 -15.24
N PHE A 341 -5.16 8.50 -13.98
CA PHE A 341 -4.31 8.94 -12.87
C PHE A 341 -3.34 7.86 -12.34
N ASN A 342 -3.55 6.62 -12.67
CA ASN A 342 -2.54 5.59 -12.44
C ASN A 342 -1.33 5.76 -13.37
N ARG A 343 -1.59 6.09 -14.66
CA ARG A 343 -0.56 6.32 -15.67
C ARG A 343 0.07 7.72 -15.61
N ASN A 344 -0.72 8.69 -15.23
CA ASN A 344 -0.33 10.09 -15.13
C ASN A 344 -0.65 10.58 -13.72
N PRO A 345 0.14 10.19 -12.70
CA PRO A 345 -0.14 10.58 -11.32
C PRO A 345 -0.08 12.10 -11.17
N ILE A 346 -0.90 12.63 -10.27
CA ILE A 346 -0.88 14.05 -9.94
C ILE A 346 0.45 14.34 -9.28
N ARG A 347 1.24 15.25 -9.83
CA ARG A 347 2.48 15.74 -9.22
C ARG A 347 2.13 16.87 -8.28
N LEU A 348 2.68 16.80 -7.09
CA LEU A 348 2.61 17.89 -6.13
C LEU A 348 3.73 18.90 -6.46
N GLU A 349 3.46 20.16 -6.24
CA GLU A 349 4.39 21.26 -6.50
C GLU A 349 4.59 22.08 -5.22
N ASP A 350 5.59 22.94 -5.23
CA ASP A 350 5.92 23.87 -4.15
C ASP A 350 6.12 23.18 -2.77
N GLN A 351 5.66 23.82 -1.73
CA GLN A 351 5.81 23.42 -0.33
C GLN A 351 5.25 22.02 -0.02
N ALA A 352 4.23 21.58 -0.77
CA ALA A 352 3.68 20.24 -0.60
C ALA A 352 4.63 19.16 -1.13
N ALA A 353 5.32 19.44 -2.24
CA ALA A 353 6.35 18.56 -2.79
C ALA A 353 7.54 18.47 -1.84
N GLU A 354 8.08 19.61 -1.39
CA GLU A 354 9.20 19.66 -0.45
C GLU A 354 8.91 18.90 0.84
N SER A 355 7.69 19.00 1.37
CA SER A 355 7.29 18.28 2.58
C SER A 355 7.31 16.75 2.40
N ILE A 356 6.88 16.25 1.24
CA ILE A 356 6.84 14.82 0.95
C ILE A 356 8.24 14.28 0.62
N GLU A 357 9.02 15.05 -0.13
CA GLU A 357 10.42 14.74 -0.42
C GLU A 357 11.28 14.72 0.84
N ALA A 358 11.02 15.58 1.82
CA ALA A 358 11.68 15.56 3.12
C ALA A 358 11.46 14.25 3.91
N PHE A 359 10.38 13.51 3.62
CA PHE A 359 10.16 12.16 4.15
C PHE A 359 10.70 11.05 3.25
N GLY A 360 11.33 11.40 2.12
CA GLY A 360 11.92 10.43 1.18
C GLY A 360 10.92 9.80 0.20
N PHE A 361 9.76 10.41 0.01
CA PHE A 361 8.77 9.93 -0.94
C PHE A 361 8.73 10.79 -2.20
N GLU A 362 8.42 10.18 -3.33
CA GLU A 362 8.12 10.93 -4.54
C GLU A 362 6.83 11.75 -4.33
N PRO A 363 6.83 13.06 -4.70
CA PRO A 363 5.67 13.93 -4.51
C PRO A 363 4.61 13.69 -5.59
N VAL A 364 4.07 12.47 -5.66
CA VAL A 364 3.07 12.06 -6.64
C VAL A 364 1.90 11.35 -5.99
N ILE A 365 0.71 11.57 -6.51
CA ILE A 365 -0.53 10.96 -6.05
C ILE A 365 -1.08 10.08 -7.19
N PRO A 366 -0.74 8.79 -7.24
CA PRO A 366 -1.31 7.85 -8.18
C PRO A 366 -2.67 7.33 -7.72
N ALA A 367 -3.48 6.82 -8.63
CA ALA A 367 -4.71 6.09 -8.29
C ALA A 367 -4.47 4.58 -8.36
N SER A 368 -4.93 3.83 -7.36
CA SER A 368 -4.92 2.37 -7.38
C SER A 368 -5.97 1.83 -8.36
N LEU A 369 -5.63 0.80 -9.12
CA LEU A 369 -6.54 0.08 -10.03
C LEU A 369 -7.18 -1.15 -9.39
N ASP A 370 -6.93 -1.41 -8.12
CA ASP A 370 -7.46 -2.57 -7.42
C ASP A 370 -9.00 -2.62 -7.52
N MET A 371 -9.52 -3.72 -8.05
CA MET A 371 -10.96 -3.90 -8.28
C MET A 371 -11.69 -4.17 -6.96
N ASP A 372 -11.02 -4.70 -5.93
CA ASP A 372 -11.62 -4.95 -4.62
C ASP A 372 -12.10 -3.65 -3.98
N ILE A 373 -11.43 -2.52 -4.23
CA ILE A 373 -11.89 -1.21 -3.79
C ILE A 373 -13.29 -0.91 -4.34
N ALA A 374 -13.47 -1.07 -5.65
CA ALA A 374 -14.73 -0.78 -6.32
C ALA A 374 -15.85 -1.73 -5.84
N MET A 375 -15.55 -3.02 -5.72
CA MET A 375 -16.52 -4.03 -5.30
C MET A 375 -16.95 -3.84 -3.84
N ASN A 376 -16.01 -3.56 -2.94
CA ASN A 376 -16.29 -3.33 -1.53
C ASN A 376 -17.18 -2.09 -1.31
N HIS A 377 -16.84 -0.96 -1.97
CA HIS A 377 -17.63 0.26 -1.85
C HIS A 377 -19.00 0.14 -2.51
N ALA A 378 -19.12 -0.54 -3.65
CA ALA A 378 -20.42 -0.85 -4.25
C ALA A 378 -21.27 -1.72 -3.32
N GLY A 379 -20.68 -2.72 -2.68
CA GLY A 379 -21.34 -3.58 -1.70
C GLY A 379 -21.87 -2.79 -0.49
N ILE A 380 -21.06 -1.88 0.06
CA ILE A 380 -21.46 -1.01 1.18
C ILE A 380 -22.62 -0.10 0.77
N VAL A 381 -22.55 0.52 -0.41
CA VAL A 381 -23.62 1.40 -0.89
C VAL A 381 -24.90 0.62 -1.15
N LEU A 382 -24.84 -0.59 -1.70
CA LEU A 382 -26.01 -1.47 -1.84
C LEU A 382 -26.63 -1.82 -0.48
N LEU A 383 -25.80 -2.09 0.53
CA LEU A 383 -26.27 -2.31 1.90
C LEU A 383 -27.01 -1.07 2.46
N ILE A 384 -26.46 0.12 2.25
CA ILE A 384 -27.09 1.39 2.64
C ILE A 384 -28.46 1.55 1.95
N VAL A 385 -28.57 1.27 0.65
CA VAL A 385 -29.84 1.31 -0.09
C VAL A 385 -30.87 0.36 0.52
N LEU A 386 -30.46 -0.86 0.88
CA LEU A 386 -31.34 -1.84 1.53
C LEU A 386 -31.78 -1.38 2.91
N ILE A 387 -30.90 -0.79 3.71
CA ILE A 387 -31.23 -0.22 5.03
C ILE A 387 -32.25 0.93 4.86
N CYS A 388 -32.03 1.84 3.92
CA CYS A 388 -32.95 2.94 3.64
C CYS A 388 -34.31 2.44 3.16
N THR A 389 -34.40 1.26 2.55
CA THR A 389 -35.66 0.64 2.11
C THR A 389 -36.51 0.12 3.28
N ILE A 390 -35.95 -0.03 4.50
CA ILE A 390 -36.70 -0.48 5.68
C ILE A 390 -37.87 0.46 6.00
N TYR A 391 -37.67 1.78 5.87
CA TYR A 391 -38.72 2.74 6.14
C TYR A 391 -39.96 2.57 5.22
N PRO A 392 -39.81 2.53 3.88
CA PRO A 392 -40.90 2.19 2.98
C PRO A 392 -41.57 0.85 3.31
N ILE A 393 -40.81 -0.17 3.69
CA ILE A 393 -41.36 -1.48 4.10
C ILE A 393 -42.30 -1.33 5.31
N VAL A 394 -41.83 -0.65 6.36
CA VAL A 394 -42.64 -0.41 7.57
C VAL A 394 -43.91 0.39 7.23
N THR A 395 -43.82 1.37 6.35
CA THR A 395 -44.95 2.17 5.89
C THR A 395 -45.99 1.30 5.18
N ILE A 396 -45.60 0.39 4.30
CA ILE A 396 -46.51 -0.56 3.63
C ILE A 396 -47.12 -1.54 4.63
N LEU A 397 -46.38 -2.04 5.60
CA LEU A 397 -46.89 -2.94 6.62
C LEU A 397 -48.00 -2.29 7.44
N ARG A 398 -47.84 -1.00 7.79
CA ARG A 398 -48.84 -0.21 8.57
C ARG A 398 -49.97 0.38 7.73
N LEU A 399 -49.95 0.22 6.41
CA LEU A 399 -50.93 0.81 5.48
C LEU A 399 -52.31 0.21 5.71
N LYS A 400 -53.32 1.10 5.93
CA LYS A 400 -54.75 0.78 5.96
C LYS A 400 -55.36 1.15 4.60
N PRO A 401 -55.82 0.19 3.77
CA PRO A 401 -56.21 0.42 2.38
C PRO A 401 -57.25 1.54 2.20
N VAL A 402 -58.29 1.53 3.06
CA VAL A 402 -59.37 2.53 2.99
C VAL A 402 -58.88 3.97 3.22
N LYS A 403 -57.90 4.16 4.13
CA LYS A 403 -57.34 5.49 4.41
C LYS A 403 -56.42 5.96 3.27
N ALA A 404 -55.69 5.05 2.66
CA ALA A 404 -54.75 5.35 1.56
C ALA A 404 -55.44 5.69 0.22
N MET A 405 -56.70 5.34 0.05
CA MET A 405 -57.49 5.69 -1.15
C MET A 405 -58.17 7.07 -1.04
N ARG A 406 -58.26 7.63 0.19
CA ARG A 406 -58.92 8.94 0.44
C ARG A 406 -57.91 10.11 0.42
N THR A 407 -56.63 9.85 0.50
CA THR A 407 -55.51 10.80 0.31
C THR A 407 -55.00 10.73 -1.14
#